data_89f04f64e8a2c2e72bc65aaa5810f770
#
_entry.id   89f04f64e8a2c2e72bc65aaa5810f770
#
_cell.length_a   1.000
_cell.length_b   1.000
_cell.length_c   1.000
_cell.angle_alpha   90.00
_cell.angle_beta   90.00
_cell.angle_gamma   90.00
#
_symmetry.space_group_name_H-M   'P 1'
#
loop_
_entity.id
_entity.type
_entity.pdbx_description
1 polymer ?
#
loop_
_entity_poly.entity_id
_entity_poly.type
_entity_poly.pdbx_seq_one_letter_code
_entity_poly.pdbx_strand_id
1 'polypeptide(L)'
;LQALIVAGDVDVAATEQTIRQLFSDLKNPEQPQVRAKYTIPLTGKNQFFKATDKELTSSSIQVLIKREHLVLKSEDDYRQGLIQSLFNRIISERFADLAKKPGLPYIDAKCSLGNLMANLDAFSANVDLRPGAAEQGFKAVWTEIERVRKFGFTQTELDRARQVLTRSIESLLKEKDKTSSEH
;
A
#
# COMPACT_ATOMS: atom_id res chain seq x y z
N LEU A 1 7.97 24.74 -8.77
CA LEU A 1 7.87 24.79 -7.30
C LEU A 1 9.15 24.21 -6.71
N GLN A 2 9.83 25.00 -5.87
CA GLN A 2 11.04 24.57 -5.16
C GLN A 2 10.77 24.67 -3.66
N ALA A 3 11.32 23.76 -2.89
CA ALA A 3 11.33 23.79 -1.45
C ALA A 3 12.73 23.36 -0.97
N LEU A 4 13.21 24.02 0.07
CA LEU A 4 14.43 23.64 0.76
C LEU A 4 14.05 22.97 2.08
N ILE A 5 14.53 21.76 2.27
CA ILE A 5 14.32 21.00 3.51
C ILE A 5 15.69 20.66 4.07
N VAL A 6 15.91 21.00 5.32
CA VAL A 6 17.14 20.67 6.06
C VAL A 6 16.73 19.81 7.25
N ALA A 7 17.36 18.63 7.37
CA ALA A 7 17.14 17.71 8.48
C ALA A 7 18.49 17.22 9.01
N GLY A 8 18.61 17.07 10.31
CA GLY A 8 19.83 16.61 10.97
C GLY A 8 20.08 17.33 12.30
N ASP A 9 21.27 17.13 12.86
CA ASP A 9 21.74 17.86 14.04
C ASP A 9 22.24 19.25 13.62
N VAL A 10 21.34 20.22 13.54
CA VAL A 10 21.60 21.55 13.04
C VAL A 10 21.11 22.63 14.02
N ASP A 11 21.86 23.73 14.13
CA ASP A 11 21.35 24.94 14.77
C ASP A 11 20.28 25.58 13.88
N VAL A 12 19.05 25.56 14.35
CA VAL A 12 17.89 26.02 13.57
C VAL A 12 18.01 27.52 13.24
N ALA A 13 18.45 28.35 14.20
CA ALA A 13 18.53 29.80 14.02
C ALA A 13 19.65 30.18 13.02
N ALA A 14 20.82 29.58 13.17
CA ALA A 14 21.95 29.80 12.25
C ALA A 14 21.62 29.28 10.83
N THR A 15 20.96 28.13 10.74
CA THR A 15 20.54 27.54 9.45
C THR A 15 19.49 28.42 8.77
N GLU A 16 18.48 28.91 9.49
CA GLU A 16 17.47 29.81 8.95
C GLU A 16 18.10 31.12 8.44
N GLN A 17 19.04 31.67 9.21
CA GLN A 17 19.77 32.88 8.79
C GLN A 17 20.56 32.65 7.51
N THR A 18 21.24 31.53 7.39
CA THR A 18 21.99 31.15 6.18
C THR A 18 21.07 30.98 4.98
N ILE A 19 19.94 30.30 5.16
CA ILE A 19 18.93 30.12 4.10
C ILE A 19 18.42 31.49 3.64
N ARG A 20 18.09 32.39 4.55
CA ARG A 20 17.66 33.74 4.22
C ARG A 20 18.72 34.53 3.45
N GLN A 21 19.98 34.41 3.85
CA GLN A 21 21.08 35.10 3.14
C GLN A 21 21.27 34.57 1.72
N LEU A 22 21.15 33.27 1.51
CA LEU A 22 21.42 32.64 0.21
C LEU A 22 20.24 32.72 -0.76
N PHE A 23 19.02 32.82 -0.28
CA PHE A 23 17.81 32.68 -1.10
C PHE A 23 16.83 33.85 -1.02
N SER A 24 17.14 34.95 -0.30
CA SER A 24 16.23 36.09 -0.15
C SER A 24 16.04 36.91 -1.43
N ASP A 25 16.92 36.75 -2.39
CA ASP A 25 16.83 37.38 -3.71
C ASP A 25 15.88 36.67 -4.65
N LEU A 26 15.52 35.43 -4.33
CA LEU A 26 14.54 34.67 -5.13
C LEU A 26 13.14 35.25 -4.96
N LYS A 27 12.58 35.68 -6.04
CA LYS A 27 11.20 36.19 -6.10
C LYS A 27 10.28 35.17 -6.71
N ASN A 28 9.13 34.98 -6.09
CA ASN A 28 8.09 34.21 -6.73
C ASN A 28 7.60 34.91 -8.00
N PRO A 29 7.33 34.21 -9.10
CA PRO A 29 6.73 34.81 -10.27
C PRO A 29 5.35 35.37 -9.91
N GLU A 30 4.95 36.49 -10.58
CA GLU A 30 3.65 37.13 -10.37
C GLU A 30 2.47 36.15 -10.60
N GLN A 31 2.65 35.22 -11.51
CA GLN A 31 1.70 34.14 -11.78
C GLN A 31 2.38 32.78 -11.57
N PRO A 32 2.39 32.23 -10.34
CA PRO A 32 2.99 30.95 -10.09
C PRO A 32 2.24 29.85 -10.82
N GLN A 33 2.98 28.92 -11.43
CA GLN A 33 2.36 27.74 -12.04
C GLN A 33 1.67 26.90 -10.97
N VAL A 34 0.38 26.67 -11.16
CA VAL A 34 -0.38 25.76 -10.33
C VAL A 34 -0.05 24.32 -10.76
N ARG A 35 0.34 23.48 -9.81
CA ARG A 35 0.57 22.08 -10.09
C ARG A 35 -0.74 21.43 -10.56
N ALA A 36 -0.76 20.96 -11.80
CA ALA A 36 -1.92 20.25 -12.32
C ALA A 36 -2.19 18.98 -11.49
N LYS A 37 -3.42 18.82 -11.05
CA LYS A 37 -3.89 17.59 -10.38
C LYS A 37 -4.66 16.78 -11.41
N TYR A 38 -4.11 15.62 -11.72
CA TYR A 38 -4.77 14.65 -12.59
C TYR A 38 -5.52 13.64 -11.71
N THR A 39 -6.80 13.47 -11.97
CA THR A 39 -7.61 12.47 -11.28
C THR A 39 -7.76 11.22 -12.15
N ILE A 40 -7.59 10.07 -11.55
CA ILE A 40 -7.81 8.79 -12.23
C ILE A 40 -9.26 8.39 -11.97
N PRO A 41 -10.09 8.20 -13.02
CA PRO A 41 -11.48 7.81 -12.84
C PRO A 41 -11.60 6.47 -12.08
N LEU A 42 -12.44 6.45 -11.06
CA LEU A 42 -12.74 5.24 -10.29
C LEU A 42 -13.83 4.38 -10.95
N THR A 43 -14.69 5.03 -11.71
CA THR A 43 -15.81 4.41 -12.41
C THR A 43 -15.44 4.06 -13.84
N GLY A 44 -16.15 3.12 -14.43
CA GLY A 44 -15.96 2.70 -15.81
C GLY A 44 -16.31 1.24 -16.01
N LYS A 45 -16.09 0.76 -17.22
CA LYS A 45 -16.28 -0.67 -17.56
C LYS A 45 -15.08 -1.48 -17.05
N ASN A 46 -15.30 -2.72 -16.67
CA ASN A 46 -14.23 -3.67 -16.42
C ASN A 46 -13.31 -3.74 -17.65
N GLN A 47 -12.03 -3.67 -17.41
CA GLN A 47 -11.02 -3.75 -18.45
C GLN A 47 -10.23 -5.03 -18.27
N PHE A 48 -9.94 -5.67 -19.37
CA PHE A 48 -9.07 -6.84 -19.42
C PHE A 48 -7.86 -6.52 -20.29
N PHE A 49 -6.69 -6.80 -19.75
CA PHE A 49 -5.43 -6.66 -20.46
C PHE A 49 -4.66 -7.98 -20.41
N LYS A 50 -4.10 -8.40 -21.53
CA LYS A 50 -3.24 -9.59 -21.62
C LYS A 50 -1.89 -9.16 -22.20
N ALA A 51 -0.82 -9.43 -21.46
CA ALA A 51 0.55 -9.32 -21.94
C ALA A 51 1.15 -10.72 -22.09
N THR A 52 1.91 -10.93 -23.16
CA THR A 52 2.67 -12.18 -23.38
C THR A 52 4.04 -11.81 -23.88
N ASP A 53 5.04 -12.48 -23.38
CA ASP A 53 6.40 -12.37 -23.86
C ASP A 53 7.05 -13.76 -23.88
N LYS A 54 7.95 -13.99 -24.84
CA LYS A 54 8.65 -15.29 -25.00
C LYS A 54 9.65 -15.57 -23.88
N GLU A 55 10.12 -14.53 -23.20
CA GLU A 55 11.09 -14.62 -22.11
C GLU A 55 10.41 -14.84 -20.74
N LEU A 56 9.08 -14.69 -20.65
CA LEU A 56 8.33 -14.94 -19.42
C LEU A 56 8.29 -16.43 -19.09
N THR A 57 8.87 -16.79 -17.97
CA THR A 57 8.92 -18.17 -17.47
C THR A 57 7.74 -18.53 -16.57
N SER A 58 6.94 -17.54 -16.16
CA SER A 58 5.80 -17.70 -15.27
C SER A 58 4.57 -16.97 -15.82
N SER A 59 3.41 -17.40 -15.38
CA SER A 59 2.14 -16.73 -15.67
C SER A 59 1.53 -16.22 -14.38
N SER A 60 0.98 -15.02 -14.41
CA SER A 60 0.25 -14.46 -13.27
C SER A 60 -1.06 -13.80 -13.71
N ILE A 61 -1.98 -13.70 -12.79
CA ILE A 61 -3.22 -12.93 -12.95
C ILE A 61 -3.23 -11.86 -11.85
N GLN A 62 -3.51 -10.62 -12.24
CA GLN A 62 -3.72 -9.52 -11.33
C GLN A 62 -5.12 -8.96 -11.49
N VAL A 63 -5.82 -8.77 -10.37
CA VAL A 63 -7.07 -8.02 -10.30
C VAL A 63 -6.84 -6.76 -9.52
N LEU A 64 -7.22 -5.62 -10.09
CA LEU A 64 -7.14 -4.31 -9.46
C LEU A 64 -8.53 -3.69 -9.37
N ILE A 65 -8.95 -3.33 -8.16
CA ILE A 65 -10.17 -2.57 -7.91
C ILE A 65 -9.76 -1.22 -7.36
N LYS A 66 -9.89 -0.19 -8.19
CA LYS A 66 -9.49 1.19 -7.85
C LYS A 66 -10.35 1.75 -6.71
N ARG A 67 -9.74 2.51 -5.83
CA ARG A 67 -10.38 3.19 -4.70
C ARG A 67 -9.80 4.59 -4.54
N GLU A 68 -10.57 5.46 -3.87
CA GLU A 68 -10.06 6.75 -3.44
C GLU A 68 -8.88 6.58 -2.48
N HIS A 69 -7.90 7.46 -2.64
CA HIS A 69 -6.73 7.47 -1.77
C HIS A 69 -7.09 7.92 -0.36
N LEU A 70 -6.69 7.13 0.63
CA LEU A 70 -6.84 7.47 2.04
C LEU A 70 -5.80 8.52 2.42
N VAL A 71 -6.26 9.74 2.61
CA VAL A 71 -5.41 10.85 3.08
C VAL A 71 -5.54 10.96 4.59
N LEU A 72 -4.44 10.80 5.32
CA LEU A 72 -4.42 10.89 6.78
C LEU A 72 -4.44 12.37 7.23
N LYS A 73 -5.60 12.86 7.66
CA LYS A 73 -5.79 14.22 8.17
C LYS A 73 -6.48 14.29 9.52
N SER A 74 -7.17 13.22 9.91
CA SER A 74 -7.96 13.14 11.13
C SER A 74 -7.69 11.82 11.86
N GLU A 75 -8.16 11.72 13.10
CA GLU A 75 -8.13 10.48 13.87
C GLU A 75 -8.96 9.38 13.20
N ASP A 76 -10.07 9.74 12.56
CA ASP A 76 -10.89 8.78 11.81
C ASP A 76 -10.15 8.23 10.59
N ASP A 77 -9.41 9.05 9.87
CA ASP A 77 -8.57 8.58 8.76
C ASP A 77 -7.49 7.64 9.26
N TYR A 78 -6.86 7.98 10.39
CA TYR A 78 -5.87 7.10 11.03
C TYR A 78 -6.49 5.77 11.44
N ARG A 79 -7.69 5.79 12.03
CA ARG A 79 -8.44 4.57 12.35
C ARG A 79 -8.72 3.72 11.11
N GLN A 80 -9.11 4.34 9.99
CA GLN A 80 -9.29 3.62 8.72
C GLN A 80 -7.97 2.98 8.24
N GLY A 81 -6.85 3.68 8.39
CA GLY A 81 -5.52 3.13 8.09
C GLY A 81 -5.16 1.90 8.95
N LEU A 82 -5.51 1.93 10.25
CA LEU A 82 -5.33 0.77 11.14
C LEU A 82 -6.22 -0.42 10.73
N ILE A 83 -7.49 -0.16 10.36
CA ILE A 83 -8.39 -1.19 9.85
C ILE A 83 -7.83 -1.82 8.58
N GLN A 84 -7.32 -0.99 7.66
CA GLN A 84 -6.66 -1.46 6.43
C GLN A 84 -5.41 -2.31 6.73
N SER A 85 -4.62 -1.91 7.71
CA SER A 85 -3.43 -2.66 8.15
C SER A 85 -3.82 -4.02 8.76
N LEU A 86 -4.86 -4.07 9.57
CA LEU A 86 -5.42 -5.31 10.11
C LEU A 86 -5.95 -6.22 8.99
N PHE A 87 -6.72 -5.66 8.04
CA PHE A 87 -7.19 -6.41 6.88
C PHE A 87 -6.03 -7.04 6.11
N ASN A 88 -5.02 -6.24 5.76
CA ASN A 88 -3.87 -6.70 5.00
C ASN A 88 -3.10 -7.80 5.74
N ARG A 89 -2.97 -7.65 7.05
CA ARG A 89 -2.32 -8.66 7.89
C ARG A 89 -3.07 -9.98 7.88
N ILE A 90 -4.37 -9.94 8.16
CA ILE A 90 -5.19 -11.15 8.28
C ILE A 90 -5.29 -11.88 6.94
N ILE A 91 -5.52 -11.15 5.84
CA ILE A 91 -5.64 -11.77 4.52
C ILE A 91 -4.31 -12.40 4.08
N SER A 92 -3.17 -11.77 4.39
CA SER A 92 -1.85 -12.29 4.08
C SER A 92 -1.55 -13.57 4.88
N GLU A 93 -1.87 -13.60 6.18
CA GLU A 93 -1.71 -14.81 7.00
C GLU A 93 -2.59 -15.95 6.50
N ARG A 94 -3.82 -15.66 6.08
CA ARG A 94 -4.75 -16.65 5.53
C ARG A 94 -4.21 -17.28 4.24
N PHE A 95 -3.68 -16.48 3.31
CA PHE A 95 -3.05 -17.02 2.11
C PHE A 95 -1.76 -17.78 2.40
N ALA A 96 -0.96 -17.33 3.38
CA ALA A 96 0.22 -18.06 3.84
C ALA A 96 -0.14 -19.42 4.45
N ASP A 97 -1.25 -19.51 5.18
CA ASP A 97 -1.74 -20.80 5.71
C ASP A 97 -2.31 -21.70 4.61
N LEU A 98 -3.01 -21.14 3.66
CA LEU A 98 -3.47 -21.89 2.49
C LEU A 98 -2.29 -22.43 1.68
N ALA A 99 -1.21 -21.67 1.51
CA ALA A 99 -0.03 -22.07 0.76
C ALA A 99 0.68 -23.32 1.33
N LYS A 100 0.45 -23.65 2.61
CA LYS A 100 0.98 -24.88 3.23
C LYS A 100 0.24 -26.15 2.81
N LYS A 101 -0.92 -26.03 2.16
CA LYS A 101 -1.71 -27.19 1.73
C LYS A 101 -1.11 -27.79 0.45
N PRO A 102 -1.01 -29.14 0.36
CA PRO A 102 -0.53 -29.78 -0.87
C PRO A 102 -1.54 -29.64 -2.00
N GLY A 103 -1.04 -29.69 -3.25
CA GLY A 103 -1.91 -29.75 -4.43
C GLY A 103 -2.58 -28.43 -4.84
N LEU A 104 -2.07 -27.28 -4.40
CA LEU A 104 -2.61 -26.00 -4.83
C LEU A 104 -2.42 -25.78 -6.33
N PRO A 105 -3.44 -25.21 -7.02
CA PRO A 105 -3.38 -24.91 -8.45
C PRO A 105 -2.60 -23.62 -8.77
N TYR A 106 -2.04 -22.94 -7.77
CA TYR A 106 -1.21 -21.75 -7.91
C TYR A 106 0.10 -21.90 -7.14
N ILE A 107 1.07 -21.06 -7.41
CA ILE A 107 2.38 -21.04 -6.74
C ILE A 107 2.32 -20.12 -5.53
N ASP A 108 1.85 -18.90 -5.73
CA ASP A 108 1.69 -17.87 -4.68
C ASP A 108 0.43 -17.04 -4.94
N ALA A 109 -0.11 -16.49 -3.87
CA ALA A 109 -1.23 -15.56 -3.96
C ALA A 109 -1.11 -14.47 -2.90
N LYS A 110 -1.33 -13.23 -3.31
CA LYS A 110 -1.25 -12.06 -2.44
C LYS A 110 -2.45 -11.16 -2.67
N CYS A 111 -3.05 -10.73 -1.57
CA CYS A 111 -4.09 -9.70 -1.60
C CYS A 111 -3.71 -8.57 -0.66
N SER A 112 -3.96 -7.35 -1.11
CA SER A 112 -3.70 -6.16 -0.31
C SER A 112 -4.65 -5.03 -0.67
N LEU A 113 -4.84 -4.15 0.27
CA LEU A 113 -5.52 -2.88 0.12
C LEU A 113 -4.52 -1.78 0.47
N GLY A 114 -4.24 -0.86 -0.45
CA GLY A 114 -3.25 0.19 -0.20
C GLY A 114 -3.02 1.09 -1.40
N ASN A 115 -2.05 1.97 -1.25
CA ASN A 115 -1.68 2.90 -2.31
C ASN A 115 -1.10 2.15 -3.52
N LEU A 116 -1.67 2.42 -4.68
CA LEU A 116 -1.22 1.88 -5.96
C LEU A 116 -0.27 2.86 -6.66
N MET A 117 -0.66 4.12 -6.73
CA MET A 117 0.14 5.19 -7.31
C MET A 117 -0.43 6.57 -6.95
N ALA A 118 0.41 7.56 -6.78
CA ALA A 118 0.00 8.95 -6.52
C ALA A 118 -1.21 9.05 -5.55
N ASN A 119 -2.36 9.50 -6.04
CA ASN A 119 -3.58 9.69 -5.28
C ASN A 119 -4.61 8.57 -5.53
N LEU A 120 -4.17 7.36 -5.81
CA LEU A 120 -5.02 6.21 -6.09
C LEU A 120 -4.66 5.05 -5.18
N ASP A 121 -5.63 4.57 -4.44
CA ASP A 121 -5.55 3.30 -3.75
C ASP A 121 -6.22 2.19 -4.58
N ALA A 122 -5.85 0.96 -4.30
CA ALA A 122 -6.50 -0.20 -4.89
C ALA A 122 -6.59 -1.36 -3.91
N PHE A 123 -7.63 -2.14 -4.05
CA PHE A 123 -7.56 -3.55 -3.68
C PHE A 123 -6.88 -4.28 -4.83
N SER A 124 -5.81 -5.00 -4.53
CA SER A 124 -5.08 -5.82 -5.48
C SER A 124 -5.06 -7.28 -5.05
N ALA A 125 -5.31 -8.17 -6.01
CA ALA A 125 -5.13 -9.61 -5.86
C ALA A 125 -4.20 -10.10 -6.96
N ASN A 126 -3.07 -10.67 -6.57
CA ASN A 126 -2.07 -11.23 -7.48
C ASN A 126 -2.00 -12.74 -7.28
N VAL A 127 -2.00 -13.48 -8.36
CA VAL A 127 -1.93 -14.95 -8.35
C VAL A 127 -0.84 -15.42 -9.30
N ASP A 128 0.19 -16.03 -8.76
CA ASP A 128 1.23 -16.69 -9.56
C ASP A 128 0.80 -18.13 -9.84
N LEU A 129 0.70 -18.44 -11.11
CA LEU A 129 0.01 -19.63 -11.60
C LEU A 129 0.98 -20.77 -11.89
N ARG A 130 0.53 -21.99 -11.65
CA ARG A 130 1.18 -23.17 -12.21
C ARG A 130 0.92 -23.28 -13.71
N PRO A 131 1.84 -23.82 -14.50
CA PRO A 131 1.62 -24.06 -15.93
C PRO A 131 0.32 -24.84 -16.17
N GLY A 132 -0.53 -24.32 -17.06
CA GLY A 132 -1.81 -24.95 -17.41
C GLY A 132 -2.93 -24.83 -16.38
N ALA A 133 -2.71 -24.22 -15.21
CA ALA A 133 -3.68 -24.15 -14.13
C ALA A 133 -4.27 -22.73 -13.91
N ALA A 134 -4.33 -21.89 -14.94
CA ALA A 134 -4.74 -20.50 -14.81
C ALA A 134 -6.16 -20.34 -14.24
N GLU A 135 -7.12 -21.06 -14.78
CA GLU A 135 -8.51 -20.98 -14.32
C GLU A 135 -8.68 -21.51 -12.90
N GLN A 136 -8.10 -22.69 -12.61
CA GLN A 136 -8.20 -23.30 -11.28
C GLN A 136 -7.49 -22.45 -10.22
N GLY A 137 -6.30 -21.91 -10.54
CA GLY A 137 -5.54 -21.04 -9.65
C GLY A 137 -6.28 -19.75 -9.32
N PHE A 138 -6.79 -19.08 -10.34
CA PHE A 138 -7.60 -17.88 -10.14
C PHE A 138 -8.87 -18.16 -9.35
N LYS A 139 -9.62 -19.22 -9.71
CA LYS A 139 -10.85 -19.62 -9.02
C LYS A 139 -10.62 -19.94 -7.55
N ALA A 140 -9.53 -20.62 -7.21
CA ALA A 140 -9.19 -20.96 -5.82
C ALA A 140 -8.96 -19.69 -4.97
N VAL A 141 -8.16 -18.76 -5.49
CA VAL A 141 -7.85 -17.49 -4.80
C VAL A 141 -9.10 -16.60 -4.71
N TRP A 142 -9.85 -16.47 -5.80
CA TRP A 142 -11.06 -15.65 -5.82
C TRP A 142 -12.15 -16.19 -4.90
N THR A 143 -12.27 -17.52 -4.78
CA THR A 143 -13.20 -18.15 -3.83
C THR A 143 -12.88 -17.76 -2.39
N GLU A 144 -11.60 -17.67 -2.03
CA GLU A 144 -11.21 -17.25 -0.69
C GLU A 144 -11.48 -15.75 -0.44
N ILE A 145 -11.24 -14.90 -1.45
CA ILE A 145 -11.60 -13.48 -1.38
C ILE A 145 -13.12 -13.31 -1.19
N GLU A 146 -13.93 -14.04 -1.96
CA GLU A 146 -15.40 -14.02 -1.81
C GLU A 146 -15.86 -14.56 -0.46
N ARG A 147 -15.16 -15.55 0.10
CA ARG A 147 -15.42 -16.04 1.46
C ARG A 147 -15.19 -14.94 2.49
N VAL A 148 -14.07 -14.22 2.39
CA VAL A 148 -13.79 -13.07 3.26
C VAL A 148 -14.84 -11.98 3.08
N ARG A 149 -15.21 -11.66 1.85
CA ARG A 149 -16.25 -10.66 1.56
C ARG A 149 -17.59 -11.01 2.18
N LYS A 150 -17.96 -12.30 2.16
CA LYS A 150 -19.28 -12.78 2.63
C LYS A 150 -19.32 -13.00 4.14
N PHE A 151 -18.27 -13.52 4.74
CA PHE A 151 -18.25 -13.99 6.12
C PHE A 151 -17.29 -13.21 7.03
N GLY A 152 -16.44 -12.35 6.45
CA GLY A 152 -15.43 -11.62 7.20
C GLY A 152 -14.30 -12.50 7.72
N PHE A 153 -13.70 -12.05 8.80
CA PHE A 153 -12.64 -12.74 9.54
C PHE A 153 -13.15 -13.28 10.87
N THR A 154 -12.50 -14.30 11.38
CA THR A 154 -12.81 -14.85 12.70
C THR A 154 -12.25 -13.96 13.80
N GLN A 155 -12.82 -14.04 15.01
CA GLN A 155 -12.31 -13.32 16.17
C GLN A 155 -10.85 -13.68 16.47
N THR A 156 -10.47 -14.94 16.34
CA THR A 156 -9.09 -15.41 16.57
C THR A 156 -8.09 -14.77 15.59
N GLU A 157 -8.45 -14.64 14.31
CA GLU A 157 -7.60 -13.97 13.31
C GLU A 157 -7.44 -12.49 13.67
N LEU A 158 -8.51 -11.83 14.06
CA LEU A 158 -8.49 -10.43 14.45
C LEU A 158 -7.63 -10.20 15.71
N ASP A 159 -7.76 -11.04 16.71
CA ASP A 159 -7.01 -10.92 17.97
C ASP A 159 -5.50 -11.11 17.74
N ARG A 160 -5.11 -12.08 16.91
CA ARG A 160 -3.71 -12.27 16.51
C ARG A 160 -3.17 -11.03 15.79
N ALA A 161 -3.89 -10.54 14.79
CA ALA A 161 -3.48 -9.37 14.01
C ALA A 161 -3.35 -8.13 14.90
N ARG A 162 -4.28 -7.90 15.83
CA ARG A 162 -4.23 -6.82 16.81
C ARG A 162 -2.99 -6.90 17.69
N GLN A 163 -2.71 -8.08 18.25
CA GLN A 163 -1.52 -8.26 19.09
C GLN A 163 -0.22 -7.91 18.36
N VAL A 164 -0.09 -8.34 17.11
CA VAL A 164 1.10 -8.03 16.31
C VAL A 164 1.17 -6.55 15.98
N LEU A 165 0.06 -5.94 15.57
CA LEU A 165 0.02 -4.50 15.27
C LEU A 165 0.36 -3.66 16.51
N THR A 166 -0.21 -4.00 17.66
CA THR A 166 0.08 -3.29 18.93
C THR A 166 1.56 -3.39 19.28
N ARG A 167 2.15 -4.59 19.23
CA ARG A 167 3.58 -4.77 19.50
C ARG A 167 4.46 -3.98 18.53
N SER A 168 4.09 -3.94 17.26
CA SER A 168 4.82 -3.17 16.25
C SER A 168 4.81 -1.66 16.58
N ILE A 169 3.65 -1.12 16.94
CA ILE A 169 3.50 0.30 17.31
C ILE A 169 4.28 0.59 18.62
N GLU A 170 4.19 -0.29 19.62
CA GLU A 170 4.95 -0.15 20.87
C GLU A 170 6.47 -0.16 20.62
N SER A 171 6.94 -1.04 19.71
CA SER A 171 8.35 -1.07 19.33
C SER A 171 8.79 0.22 18.66
N LEU A 172 8.01 0.69 17.67
CA LEU A 172 8.29 1.97 17.01
C LEU A 172 8.32 3.14 18.00
N LEU A 173 7.40 3.16 18.97
CA LEU A 173 7.38 4.19 20.00
C LEU A 173 8.64 4.15 20.89
N LYS A 174 9.11 2.96 21.27
CA LYS A 174 10.33 2.80 22.07
C LYS A 174 11.61 3.19 21.32
N GLU A 175 11.59 3.05 20.00
CA GLU A 175 12.76 3.29 19.15
C GLU A 175 12.73 4.66 18.47
N LYS A 176 11.67 5.47 18.65
CA LYS A 176 11.52 6.76 17.97
C LYS A 176 12.69 7.71 18.19
N ASP A 177 13.24 7.73 19.41
CA ASP A 177 14.35 8.62 19.78
C ASP A 177 15.72 8.08 19.33
N LYS A 178 15.76 6.84 18.81
CA LYS A 178 16.98 6.19 18.29
C LYS A 178 17.01 6.12 16.76
N THR A 179 15.92 6.48 16.13
CA THR A 179 15.82 6.44 14.67
C THR A 179 16.53 7.66 14.09
N SER A 180 17.48 7.43 13.18
CA SER A 180 18.15 8.51 12.45
C SER A 180 17.16 9.31 11.62
N SER A 181 17.35 10.63 11.54
CA SER A 181 16.58 11.51 10.64
C SER A 181 16.94 11.37 9.16
N GLU A 182 17.88 10.47 8.83
CA GLU A 182 18.32 10.20 7.45
C GLU A 182 17.45 9.20 6.71
N HIS A 183 16.32 8.75 7.30
CA HIS A 183 15.41 7.78 6.71
C HIS A 183 14.05 8.37 6.33
#